data_ba7ca9c0fc51248866aa05fe18d4a737
#
_entry.id   ba7ca9c0fc51248866aa05fe18d4a737
#
_cell.length_a   1.000
_cell.length_b   1.000
_cell.length_c   1.000
_cell.angle_alpha   90.00
_cell.angle_beta   90.00
_cell.angle_gamma   90.00
#
_symmetry.space_group_name_H-M   'P 1'
#
loop_
_entity.id
_entity.type
_entity.pdbx_description
1 polymer ?
#
loop_
_entity_poly.entity_id
_entity_poly.type
_entity_poly.pdbx_seq_one_letter_code
_entity_poly.pdbx_strand_id
1 'polypeptide(L)'
;VLKEWRLYLDILPQKPLIKEIHLGGGTPTFFSPENLEYLINSIFENATKAPDFQFSFEGHPNNTTWEHLQTLHRLGFTRVSYGVQDYSPIVQKAIHRIQPFENVERVTLQARELGYRSVSHDLIFGLPFQKEEDVLYTIECTNRLRPDRISFYSYAHVPWVKGTGQRGFDENDLPTADQKRYLYEIGKQQLLANGYIEIGMDHFALPS
;
A
#
# COMPACT_ATOMS: atom_id res chain seq x y z
N VAL A 1 -12.54 -12.76 11.92
CA VAL A 1 -13.35 -11.88 11.05
C VAL A 1 -14.77 -12.44 10.92
N LEU A 2 -15.03 -13.64 10.29
CA LEU A 2 -16.41 -14.12 10.03
C LEU A 2 -17.24 -14.35 11.29
N LYS A 3 -16.63 -14.85 12.39
CA LYS A 3 -17.32 -14.97 13.68
C LYS A 3 -17.75 -13.60 14.24
N GLU A 4 -16.89 -12.63 14.12
CA GLU A 4 -17.15 -11.24 14.53
C GLU A 4 -18.21 -10.61 13.64
N TRP A 5 -18.13 -10.82 12.32
CA TRP A 5 -19.14 -10.35 11.37
C TRP A 5 -20.55 -10.83 11.74
N ARG A 6 -20.70 -12.09 12.17
CA ARG A 6 -21.98 -12.64 12.66
C ARG A 6 -22.51 -11.90 13.86
N LEU A 7 -21.64 -11.52 14.83
CA LEU A 7 -22.07 -10.73 16.00
C LEU A 7 -22.65 -9.36 15.59
N TYR A 8 -22.08 -8.73 14.56
CA TYR A 8 -22.65 -7.48 14.04
C TYR A 8 -24.01 -7.72 13.34
N LEU A 9 -24.13 -8.78 12.57
CA LEU A 9 -25.39 -9.12 11.90
C LEU A 9 -26.53 -9.38 12.89
N ASP A 10 -26.23 -9.98 14.04
CA ASP A 10 -27.24 -10.29 15.07
C ASP A 10 -27.85 -9.03 15.72
N ILE A 11 -27.15 -7.90 15.67
CA ILE A 11 -27.63 -6.62 16.25
C ILE A 11 -28.13 -5.61 15.19
N LEU A 12 -27.86 -5.86 13.91
CA LEU A 12 -28.34 -4.98 12.85
C LEU A 12 -29.84 -5.17 12.58
N PRO A 13 -30.63 -4.10 12.46
CA PRO A 13 -32.08 -4.19 12.27
C PRO A 13 -32.48 -4.72 10.90
N GLN A 14 -31.54 -4.71 9.95
CA GLN A 14 -31.77 -5.17 8.57
C GLN A 14 -30.46 -5.59 7.91
N LYS A 15 -30.56 -6.29 6.80
CA LYS A 15 -29.41 -6.71 5.98
C LYS A 15 -28.57 -5.48 5.58
N PRO A 16 -27.27 -5.43 5.92
CA PRO A 16 -26.45 -4.27 5.65
C PRO A 16 -26.18 -4.05 4.16
N LEU A 17 -26.15 -2.79 3.76
CA LEU A 17 -25.75 -2.34 2.45
C LEU A 17 -24.28 -1.86 2.54
N ILE A 18 -23.35 -2.62 1.95
CA ILE A 18 -21.92 -2.36 2.04
C ILE A 18 -21.50 -1.47 0.88
N LYS A 19 -20.99 -0.29 1.21
CA LYS A 19 -20.46 0.69 0.28
C LYS A 19 -18.94 0.54 0.10
N GLU A 20 -18.22 0.26 1.17
CA GLU A 20 -16.77 0.19 1.15
C GLU A 20 -16.27 -1.09 1.82
N ILE A 21 -15.28 -1.71 1.22
CA ILE A 21 -14.44 -2.74 1.84
C ILE A 21 -12.99 -2.33 1.60
N HIS A 22 -12.24 -2.31 2.67
CA HIS A 22 -10.79 -2.20 2.62
C HIS A 22 -10.15 -3.39 3.31
N LEU A 23 -9.34 -4.15 2.58
CA LEU A 23 -8.51 -5.19 3.14
C LEU A 23 -7.13 -4.60 3.40
N GLY A 24 -6.82 -4.37 4.65
CA GLY A 24 -5.56 -3.79 5.12
C GLY A 24 -5.03 -4.51 6.36
N GLY A 25 -4.14 -3.84 7.08
CA GLY A 25 -3.43 -4.43 8.21
C GLY A 25 -2.27 -5.28 7.73
N GLY A 26 -1.75 -6.26 8.29
CA GLY A 26 -0.57 -7.03 7.83
C GLY A 26 -0.41 -7.09 6.30
N THR A 27 -0.69 -8.20 5.67
CA THR A 27 -0.65 -8.30 4.18
C THR A 27 -1.81 -9.17 3.71
N PRO A 28 -2.88 -8.61 3.15
CA PRO A 28 -4.03 -9.40 2.68
C PRO A 28 -3.65 -10.50 1.68
N THR A 29 -2.70 -10.23 0.79
CA THR A 29 -2.18 -11.20 -0.19
C THR A 29 -1.25 -12.28 0.42
N PHE A 30 -1.16 -12.35 1.74
CA PHE A 30 -0.62 -13.50 2.46
C PHE A 30 -1.59 -14.69 2.45
N PHE A 31 -2.89 -14.41 2.42
CA PHE A 31 -3.92 -15.43 2.26
C PHE A 31 -4.02 -15.85 0.80
N SER A 32 -4.32 -17.11 0.54
CA SER A 32 -4.53 -17.57 -0.83
C SER A 32 -5.75 -16.90 -1.48
N PRO A 33 -5.79 -16.83 -2.83
CA PRO A 33 -6.95 -16.30 -3.56
C PRO A 33 -8.27 -16.94 -3.14
N GLU A 34 -8.28 -18.27 -2.91
CA GLU A 34 -9.47 -19.01 -2.50
C GLU A 34 -9.96 -18.59 -1.10
N ASN A 35 -9.03 -18.35 -0.16
CA ASN A 35 -9.39 -17.89 1.19
C ASN A 35 -9.95 -16.46 1.15
N LEU A 36 -9.40 -15.58 0.31
CA LEU A 36 -9.95 -14.24 0.09
C LEU A 36 -11.33 -14.30 -0.54
N GLU A 37 -11.51 -15.15 -1.54
CA GLU A 37 -12.83 -15.38 -2.17
C GLU A 37 -13.85 -15.91 -1.16
N TYR A 38 -13.47 -16.90 -0.38
CA TYR A 38 -14.33 -17.43 0.69
C TYR A 38 -14.73 -16.36 1.69
N LEU A 39 -13.79 -15.54 2.16
CA LEU A 39 -14.06 -14.45 3.09
C LEU A 39 -15.09 -13.46 2.53
N ILE A 40 -14.87 -12.97 1.32
CA ILE A 40 -15.72 -11.95 0.70
C ILE A 40 -17.10 -12.51 0.38
N ASN A 41 -17.18 -13.72 -0.19
CA ASN A 41 -18.46 -14.35 -0.47
C ASN A 41 -19.27 -14.60 0.82
N SER A 42 -18.63 -15.09 1.89
CA SER A 42 -19.30 -15.28 3.19
C SER A 42 -19.83 -13.98 3.81
N ILE A 43 -19.15 -12.85 3.58
CA ILE A 43 -19.69 -11.54 3.99
C ILE A 43 -20.96 -11.23 3.21
N PHE A 44 -20.98 -11.47 1.90
CA PHE A 44 -22.11 -11.14 1.03
C PHE A 44 -23.27 -12.14 1.05
N GLU A 45 -23.16 -13.29 1.70
CA GLU A 45 -24.33 -14.14 2.03
C GLU A 45 -25.38 -13.35 2.81
N ASN A 46 -24.94 -12.48 3.71
CA ASN A 46 -25.80 -11.71 4.62
C ASN A 46 -25.65 -10.18 4.47
N ALA A 47 -25.10 -9.70 3.37
CA ALA A 47 -24.96 -8.27 3.04
C ALA A 47 -25.27 -8.04 1.55
N THR A 48 -25.48 -6.79 1.17
CA THR A 48 -25.68 -6.39 -0.23
C THR A 48 -24.64 -5.34 -0.60
N LYS A 49 -24.14 -5.37 -1.84
CA LYS A 49 -23.29 -4.30 -2.37
C LYS A 49 -24.12 -3.06 -2.65
N ALA A 50 -23.64 -1.89 -2.22
CA ALA A 50 -24.21 -0.63 -2.64
C ALA A 50 -24.00 -0.41 -4.14
N PRO A 51 -24.88 0.35 -4.85
CA PRO A 51 -24.69 0.63 -6.28
C PRO A 51 -23.38 1.36 -6.60
N ASP A 52 -22.91 2.19 -5.67
CA ASP A 52 -21.68 3.00 -5.77
C ASP A 52 -20.54 2.45 -4.89
N PHE A 53 -20.48 1.11 -4.75
CA PHE A 53 -19.48 0.48 -3.91
C PHE A 53 -18.03 0.71 -4.40
N GLN A 54 -17.10 0.78 -3.45
CA GLN A 54 -15.67 0.93 -3.71
C GLN A 54 -14.88 -0.04 -2.83
N PHE A 55 -14.24 -1.03 -3.44
CA PHE A 55 -13.44 -2.01 -2.74
C PHE A 55 -11.97 -1.82 -3.06
N SER A 56 -11.15 -1.88 -2.01
CA SER A 56 -9.70 -1.69 -2.08
C SER A 56 -8.96 -2.67 -1.20
N PHE A 57 -7.70 -2.92 -1.51
CA PHE A 57 -6.83 -3.74 -0.68
C PHE A 57 -5.38 -3.29 -0.75
N GLU A 58 -4.62 -3.67 0.27
CA GLU A 58 -3.18 -3.52 0.35
C GLU A 58 -2.50 -4.80 -0.15
N GLY A 59 -1.54 -4.67 -1.04
CA GLY A 59 -0.75 -5.76 -1.59
C GLY A 59 0.73 -5.63 -1.26
N HIS A 60 1.39 -6.78 -1.09
CA HIS A 60 2.84 -6.81 -1.03
C HIS A 60 3.37 -7.28 -2.39
N PRO A 61 4.22 -6.50 -3.09
CA PRO A 61 4.67 -6.83 -4.44
C PRO A 61 5.28 -8.22 -4.60
N ASN A 62 6.02 -8.70 -3.58
CA ASN A 62 6.64 -10.04 -3.64
C ASN A 62 5.62 -11.18 -3.50
N ASN A 63 4.47 -10.95 -2.84
CA ASN A 63 3.50 -11.99 -2.49
C ASN A 63 2.21 -11.92 -3.31
N THR A 64 1.97 -10.80 -4.00
CA THR A 64 0.80 -10.64 -4.85
C THR A 64 1.03 -11.36 -6.18
N THR A 65 0.15 -12.29 -6.51
CA THR A 65 0.17 -13.03 -7.77
C THR A 65 -0.94 -12.55 -8.71
N TRP A 66 -0.90 -12.99 -9.97
CA TRP A 66 -1.95 -12.75 -10.94
C TRP A 66 -3.32 -13.26 -10.44
N GLU A 67 -3.33 -14.44 -9.84
CA GLU A 67 -4.54 -15.08 -9.32
C GLU A 67 -5.16 -14.27 -8.18
N HIS A 68 -4.34 -13.66 -7.29
CA HIS A 68 -4.84 -12.73 -6.27
C HIS A 68 -5.55 -11.54 -6.91
N LEU A 69 -4.90 -10.90 -7.87
CA LEU A 69 -5.45 -9.73 -8.57
C LEU A 69 -6.73 -10.09 -9.32
N GLN A 70 -6.73 -11.19 -10.07
CA GLN A 70 -7.89 -11.64 -10.84
C GLN A 70 -9.08 -11.98 -9.93
N THR A 71 -8.84 -12.69 -8.83
CA THR A 71 -9.89 -13.07 -7.87
C THR A 71 -10.49 -11.85 -7.21
N LEU A 72 -9.65 -10.94 -6.67
CA LEU A 72 -10.13 -9.73 -6.03
C LEU A 72 -10.84 -8.80 -7.03
N HIS A 73 -10.35 -8.68 -8.26
CA HIS A 73 -11.04 -7.89 -9.29
C HIS A 73 -12.44 -8.45 -9.61
N ARG A 74 -12.56 -9.76 -9.78
CA ARG A 74 -13.86 -10.45 -9.98
C ARG A 74 -14.82 -10.21 -8.81
N LEU A 75 -14.32 -10.10 -7.59
CA LEU A 75 -15.12 -9.81 -6.40
C LEU A 75 -15.52 -8.32 -6.28
N GLY A 76 -14.97 -7.45 -7.15
CA GLY A 76 -15.31 -6.03 -7.23
C GLY A 76 -14.26 -5.09 -6.66
N PHE A 77 -13.09 -5.58 -6.29
CA PHE A 77 -11.97 -4.73 -5.90
C PHE A 77 -11.38 -4.05 -7.14
N THR A 78 -11.39 -2.74 -7.14
CA THR A 78 -10.92 -1.93 -8.28
C THR A 78 -9.77 -1.00 -7.91
N ARG A 79 -9.31 -1.05 -6.67
CA ARG A 79 -8.22 -0.21 -6.16
C ARG A 79 -7.25 -1.08 -5.36
N VAL A 80 -5.96 -0.88 -5.59
CA VAL A 80 -4.89 -1.56 -4.86
C VAL A 80 -3.81 -0.57 -4.45
N SER A 81 -3.27 -0.71 -3.24
CA SER A 81 -2.06 -0.03 -2.81
C SER A 81 -0.94 -1.03 -2.60
N TYR A 82 0.24 -0.71 -3.11
CA TYR A 82 1.44 -1.53 -2.92
C TYR A 82 2.42 -0.81 -1.99
N GLY A 83 2.77 -1.48 -0.88
CA GLY A 83 3.84 -1.01 -0.02
C GLY A 83 5.19 -1.16 -0.72
N VAL A 84 5.66 -0.13 -1.38
CA VAL A 84 6.97 -0.08 -2.05
C VAL A 84 8.06 0.27 -1.04
N GLN A 85 7.83 1.26 -0.22
CA GLN A 85 8.70 1.84 0.80
C GLN A 85 9.90 2.60 0.20
N ASP A 86 10.87 1.89 -0.37
CA ASP A 86 12.09 2.45 -0.96
C ASP A 86 12.69 1.47 -1.97
N TYR A 87 13.40 1.98 -2.98
CA TYR A 87 14.08 1.14 -3.98
C TYR A 87 15.58 1.01 -3.76
N SER A 88 16.18 1.80 -2.85
CA SER A 88 17.61 1.69 -2.54
C SER A 88 17.94 0.35 -1.90
N PRO A 89 18.91 -0.41 -2.43
CA PRO A 89 19.30 -1.70 -1.85
C PRO A 89 19.82 -1.60 -0.42
N ILE A 90 20.46 -0.49 -0.06
CA ILE A 90 20.99 -0.25 1.28
C ILE A 90 19.82 -0.08 2.25
N VAL A 91 18.85 0.76 1.91
CA VAL A 91 17.64 1.00 2.70
C VAL A 91 16.82 -0.27 2.83
N GLN A 92 16.54 -0.96 1.72
CA GLN A 92 15.80 -2.23 1.72
C GLN A 92 16.43 -3.28 2.63
N LYS A 93 17.76 -3.39 2.62
CA LYS A 93 18.50 -4.30 3.51
C LYS A 93 18.33 -3.92 4.98
N ALA A 94 18.42 -2.64 5.31
CA ALA A 94 18.29 -2.14 6.67
C ALA A 94 16.90 -2.41 7.27
N ILE A 95 15.84 -2.29 6.46
CA ILE A 95 14.46 -2.56 6.90
C ILE A 95 14.03 -4.02 6.69
N HIS A 96 14.95 -4.92 6.31
CA HIS A 96 14.69 -6.33 6.00
C HIS A 96 13.58 -6.55 4.96
N ARG A 97 13.50 -5.67 3.96
CA ARG A 97 12.48 -5.73 2.92
C ARG A 97 13.12 -5.63 1.53
N ILE A 98 13.73 -6.73 1.10
CA ILE A 98 14.30 -6.82 -0.25
C ILE A 98 13.15 -6.97 -1.25
N GLN A 99 12.99 -5.97 -2.09
CA GLN A 99 11.87 -5.86 -3.02
C GLN A 99 12.36 -5.24 -4.35
N PRO A 100 12.78 -6.08 -5.31
CA PRO A 100 13.27 -5.60 -6.60
C PRO A 100 12.21 -4.77 -7.33
N PHE A 101 12.67 -3.78 -8.10
CA PHE A 101 11.79 -2.93 -8.92
C PHE A 101 10.88 -3.76 -9.84
N GLU A 102 11.41 -4.83 -10.43
CA GLU A 102 10.69 -5.71 -11.35
C GLU A 102 9.46 -6.37 -10.71
N ASN A 103 9.50 -6.63 -9.40
CA ASN A 103 8.34 -7.17 -8.69
C ASN A 103 7.22 -6.14 -8.55
N VAL A 104 7.57 -4.88 -8.29
CA VAL A 104 6.60 -3.77 -8.23
C VAL A 104 6.05 -3.47 -9.63
N GLU A 105 6.92 -3.43 -10.64
CA GLU A 105 6.54 -3.25 -12.04
C GLU A 105 5.53 -4.32 -12.47
N ARG A 106 5.86 -5.58 -12.24
CA ARG A 106 5.00 -6.72 -12.58
C ARG A 106 3.59 -6.58 -12.00
N VAL A 107 3.47 -6.37 -10.69
CA VAL A 107 2.13 -6.28 -10.07
C VAL A 107 1.37 -5.02 -10.44
N THR A 108 2.07 -3.91 -10.69
CA THR A 108 1.48 -2.66 -11.18
C THR A 108 0.89 -2.84 -12.57
N LEU A 109 1.65 -3.44 -13.49
CA LEU A 109 1.19 -3.69 -14.86
C LEU A 109 0.05 -4.73 -14.90
N GLN A 110 0.15 -5.81 -14.12
CA GLN A 110 -0.90 -6.81 -14.00
C GLN A 110 -2.21 -6.25 -13.46
N ALA A 111 -2.16 -5.36 -12.45
CA ALA A 111 -3.36 -4.70 -11.94
C ALA A 111 -4.02 -3.84 -13.03
N ARG A 112 -3.24 -3.10 -13.82
CA ARG A 112 -3.78 -2.30 -14.94
C ARG A 112 -4.36 -3.16 -16.05
N GLU A 113 -3.71 -4.25 -16.42
CA GLU A 113 -4.19 -5.19 -17.42
C GLU A 113 -5.54 -5.77 -17.03
N LEU A 114 -5.76 -6.07 -15.75
CA LEU A 114 -7.05 -6.55 -15.22
C LEU A 114 -8.12 -5.46 -15.09
N GLY A 115 -7.78 -4.18 -15.30
CA GLY A 115 -8.73 -3.07 -15.25
C GLY A 115 -8.93 -2.45 -13.87
N TYR A 116 -7.95 -2.56 -12.97
CA TYR A 116 -7.97 -1.80 -11.72
C TYR A 116 -7.99 -0.29 -12.03
N ARG A 117 -8.91 0.42 -11.39
CA ARG A 117 -9.13 1.86 -11.62
C ARG A 117 -8.09 2.75 -10.94
N SER A 118 -7.46 2.25 -9.90
CA SER A 118 -6.42 2.98 -9.19
C SER A 118 -5.38 2.02 -8.63
N VAL A 119 -4.13 2.26 -8.98
CA VAL A 119 -2.95 1.62 -8.40
C VAL A 119 -2.19 2.67 -7.63
N SER A 120 -1.97 2.44 -6.33
CA SER A 120 -1.24 3.33 -5.44
C SER A 120 0.09 2.72 -5.02
N HIS A 121 1.09 3.56 -4.80
CA HIS A 121 2.36 3.16 -4.20
C HIS A 121 2.59 3.89 -2.88
N ASP A 122 2.95 3.16 -1.82
CA ASP A 122 3.30 3.73 -0.54
C ASP A 122 4.81 3.80 -0.44
N LEU A 123 5.34 5.01 -0.30
CA LEU A 123 6.75 5.33 -0.14
C LEU A 123 7.01 5.85 1.26
N ILE A 124 8.21 5.64 1.79
CA ILE A 124 8.58 6.10 3.13
C ILE A 124 9.85 6.93 3.06
N PHE A 125 9.82 8.11 3.68
CA PHE A 125 11.01 8.92 3.91
C PHE A 125 11.45 8.87 5.37
N GLY A 126 12.74 9.11 5.58
CA GLY A 126 13.35 9.06 6.92
C GLY A 126 13.66 7.64 7.39
N LEU A 127 13.85 6.71 6.48
CA LEU A 127 14.29 5.34 6.75
C LEU A 127 15.77 5.31 7.18
N PRO A 128 16.21 4.24 7.85
CA PRO A 128 17.62 4.06 8.20
C PRO A 128 18.52 4.13 6.97
N PHE A 129 19.67 4.81 7.08
CA PHE A 129 20.66 5.05 6.03
C PHE A 129 20.14 5.81 4.80
N GLN A 130 18.86 6.17 4.74
CA GLN A 130 18.27 6.86 3.59
C GLN A 130 18.83 8.28 3.44
N LYS A 131 19.32 8.58 2.25
CA LYS A 131 19.85 9.87 1.86
C LYS A 131 19.03 10.51 0.75
N GLU A 132 19.42 11.71 0.35
CA GLU A 132 18.80 12.44 -0.77
C GLU A 132 18.77 11.60 -2.06
N GLU A 133 19.91 11.02 -2.42
CA GLU A 133 20.04 10.19 -3.61
C GLU A 133 19.07 9.00 -3.62
N ASP A 134 18.81 8.39 -2.44
CA ASP A 134 17.89 7.25 -2.32
C ASP A 134 16.44 7.69 -2.53
N VAL A 135 16.03 8.82 -1.95
CA VAL A 135 14.69 9.39 -2.14
C VAL A 135 14.46 9.75 -3.60
N LEU A 136 15.42 10.44 -4.23
CA LEU A 136 15.32 10.83 -5.64
C LEU A 136 15.25 9.60 -6.56
N TYR A 137 16.08 8.60 -6.32
CA TYR A 137 16.06 7.33 -7.06
C TYR A 137 14.73 6.59 -6.90
N THR A 138 14.20 6.53 -5.67
CA THR A 138 12.92 5.91 -5.37
C THR A 138 11.77 6.59 -6.09
N ILE A 139 11.76 7.92 -6.15
CA ILE A 139 10.73 8.68 -6.88
C ILE A 139 10.90 8.50 -8.39
N GLU A 140 12.12 8.48 -8.91
CA GLU A 140 12.37 8.22 -10.32
C GLU A 140 11.83 6.84 -10.74
N CYS A 141 12.15 5.79 -10.00
CA CYS A 141 11.63 4.44 -10.23
C CYS A 141 10.09 4.42 -10.16
N THR A 142 9.51 5.07 -9.15
CA THR A 142 8.06 5.17 -9.01
C THR A 142 7.43 5.91 -10.19
N ASN A 143 8.06 6.99 -10.66
CA ASN A 143 7.55 7.77 -11.80
C ASN A 143 7.58 6.97 -13.13
N ARG A 144 8.51 6.05 -13.30
CA ARG A 144 8.52 5.13 -14.46
C ARG A 144 7.25 4.26 -14.50
N LEU A 145 6.74 3.87 -13.35
CA LEU A 145 5.51 3.06 -13.22
C LEU A 145 4.25 3.91 -13.22
N ARG A 146 4.38 5.20 -12.89
CA ARG A 146 3.31 6.20 -12.91
C ARG A 146 2.04 5.75 -12.18
N PRO A 147 2.10 5.39 -10.88
CA PRO A 147 0.91 5.05 -10.12
C PRO A 147 -0.08 6.23 -10.06
N ASP A 148 -1.38 5.94 -9.91
CA ASP A 148 -2.43 6.97 -9.85
C ASP A 148 -2.33 7.80 -8.58
N ARG A 149 -1.84 7.17 -7.49
CA ARG A 149 -1.64 7.80 -6.19
C ARG A 149 -0.32 7.37 -5.58
N ILE A 150 0.22 8.26 -4.76
CA ILE A 150 1.41 8.00 -3.96
C ILE A 150 1.11 8.47 -2.54
N SER A 151 1.36 7.60 -1.56
CA SER A 151 1.47 7.98 -0.16
C SER A 151 2.96 8.12 0.16
N PHE A 152 3.40 9.27 0.64
CA PHE A 152 4.80 9.54 0.97
C PHE A 152 4.94 9.77 2.46
N TYR A 153 4.97 8.66 3.22
CA TYR A 153 4.88 8.68 4.67
C TYR A 153 6.22 8.87 5.37
N SER A 154 6.15 9.50 6.53
CA SER A 154 7.27 9.60 7.46
C SER A 154 7.51 8.26 8.17
N TYR A 155 8.74 7.76 8.18
CA TYR A 155 9.11 6.62 9.01
C TYR A 155 8.86 6.91 10.50
N ALA A 156 8.11 6.02 11.16
CA ALA A 156 7.90 6.07 12.60
C ALA A 156 8.81 5.06 13.31
N HIS A 157 9.76 5.55 14.08
CA HIS A 157 10.63 4.69 14.90
C HIS A 157 9.92 4.33 16.21
N VAL A 158 9.67 3.03 16.42
CA VAL A 158 8.96 2.51 17.61
C VAL A 158 9.73 1.35 18.26
N PRO A 159 10.93 1.59 18.80
CA PRO A 159 11.86 0.54 19.26
C PRO A 159 11.31 -0.31 20.40
N TRP A 160 10.34 0.22 21.16
CA TRP A 160 9.70 -0.48 22.28
C TRP A 160 8.66 -1.54 21.84
N VAL A 161 8.23 -1.54 20.58
CA VAL A 161 7.31 -2.56 20.07
C VAL A 161 8.10 -3.79 19.65
N LYS A 162 7.94 -4.90 20.41
CA LYS A 162 8.63 -6.16 20.10
C LYS A 162 8.07 -6.77 18.81
N GLY A 163 8.97 -7.30 17.98
CA GLY A 163 8.59 -8.00 16.74
C GLY A 163 8.47 -7.13 15.49
N THR A 164 8.70 -5.84 15.61
CA THR A 164 8.84 -4.97 14.43
C THR A 164 10.15 -5.28 13.69
N GLY A 165 10.18 -5.09 12.37
CA GLY A 165 11.35 -5.26 11.51
C GLY A 165 12.51 -4.28 11.77
N GLN A 166 12.49 -3.58 12.91
CA GLN A 166 13.47 -2.56 13.33
C GLN A 166 14.72 -3.19 13.97
N ARG A 167 15.23 -4.29 13.40
CA ARG A 167 16.35 -5.06 13.94
C ARG A 167 17.52 -5.05 12.96
N GLY A 168 18.04 -4.08 12.49
CA GLY A 168 19.17 -4.12 11.55
C GLY A 168 19.93 -2.83 11.51
N PHE A 169 19.54 -1.91 12.40
CA PHE A 169 20.11 -0.58 12.51
C PHE A 169 19.93 -0.07 13.94
N ASP A 170 20.67 0.95 14.32
CA ASP A 170 20.47 1.69 15.56
C ASP A 170 19.93 3.11 15.31
N GLU A 171 19.68 3.86 16.38
CA GLU A 171 19.10 5.22 16.27
C GLU A 171 20.04 6.21 15.54
N ASN A 172 21.35 5.96 15.54
CA ASN A 172 22.31 6.81 14.83
C ASN A 172 22.27 6.62 13.30
N ASP A 173 21.67 5.54 12.83
CA ASP A 173 21.48 5.26 11.41
C ASP A 173 20.25 5.99 10.83
N LEU A 174 19.44 6.59 11.71
CA LEU A 174 18.27 7.37 11.30
C LEU A 174 18.66 8.82 10.98
N PRO A 175 18.02 9.44 9.99
CA PRO A 175 18.20 10.86 9.74
C PRO A 175 17.70 11.69 10.93
N THR A 176 18.38 12.78 11.24
CA THR A 176 17.92 13.78 12.21
C THR A 176 16.59 14.38 11.79
N ALA A 177 15.90 15.09 12.69
CA ALA A 177 14.64 15.75 12.38
C ALA A 177 14.76 16.71 11.18
N ASP A 178 15.83 17.50 11.12
CA ASP A 178 16.09 18.44 10.02
C ASP A 178 16.39 17.71 8.70
N GLN A 179 17.20 16.66 8.75
CA GLN A 179 17.46 15.82 7.58
C GLN A 179 16.19 15.15 7.08
N LYS A 180 15.36 14.63 7.99
CA LYS A 180 14.09 13.99 7.65
C LYS A 180 13.11 14.99 6.99
N ARG A 181 13.05 16.21 7.53
CA ARG A 181 12.29 17.29 6.91
C ARG A 181 12.81 17.64 5.51
N TYR A 182 14.12 17.72 5.36
CA TYR A 182 14.76 17.95 4.06
C TYR A 182 14.40 16.86 3.05
N LEU A 183 14.49 15.58 3.44
CA LEU A 183 14.10 14.44 2.56
C LEU A 183 12.65 14.52 2.11
N TYR A 184 11.74 14.96 2.98
CA TYR A 184 10.36 15.19 2.61
C TYR A 184 10.23 16.29 1.56
N GLU A 185 10.87 17.44 1.78
CA GLU A 185 10.74 18.60 0.87
C GLU A 185 11.28 18.29 -0.52
N ILE A 186 12.44 17.65 -0.63
CA ILE A 186 12.99 17.27 -1.94
C ILE A 186 12.10 16.24 -2.64
N GLY A 187 11.61 15.23 -1.90
CA GLY A 187 10.70 14.23 -2.44
C GLY A 187 9.40 14.85 -2.93
N LYS A 188 8.79 15.72 -2.13
CA LYS A 188 7.58 16.48 -2.51
C LYS A 188 7.82 17.32 -3.77
N GLN A 189 8.91 18.08 -3.83
CA GLN A 189 9.26 18.88 -5.01
C GLN A 189 9.37 17.99 -6.26
N GLN A 190 10.01 16.84 -6.14
CA GLN A 190 10.17 15.91 -7.25
C GLN A 190 8.83 15.30 -7.69
N LEU A 191 7.95 14.95 -6.76
CA LEU A 191 6.60 14.45 -7.09
C LEU A 191 5.78 15.51 -7.82
N LEU A 192 5.80 16.76 -7.34
CA LEU A 192 5.11 17.88 -8.00
C LEU A 192 5.69 18.15 -9.42
N ALA A 193 7.01 18.12 -9.57
CA ALA A 193 7.68 18.26 -10.88
C ALA A 193 7.28 17.15 -11.87
N ASN A 194 6.97 15.95 -11.36
CA ASN A 194 6.47 14.81 -12.15
C ASN A 194 4.96 14.87 -12.43
N GLY A 195 4.29 15.97 -12.08
CA GLY A 195 2.88 16.21 -12.40
C GLY A 195 1.87 15.61 -11.41
N TYR A 196 2.31 15.16 -10.25
CA TYR A 196 1.42 14.85 -9.15
C TYR A 196 0.95 16.13 -8.46
N ILE A 197 -0.23 16.11 -7.89
CA ILE A 197 -0.75 17.16 -7.01
C ILE A 197 -0.84 16.64 -5.58
N GLU A 198 -0.50 17.45 -4.62
CA GLU A 198 -0.68 17.12 -3.20
C GLU A 198 -2.16 17.23 -2.84
N ILE A 199 -2.75 16.16 -2.35
CA ILE A 199 -4.15 16.11 -1.92
C ILE A 199 -4.31 16.20 -0.39
N GLY A 200 -3.19 16.34 0.32
CA GLY A 200 -3.10 16.51 1.77
C GLY A 200 -2.65 15.24 2.49
N MET A 201 -2.18 15.44 3.74
CA MET A 201 -1.74 14.35 4.63
C MET A 201 -0.74 13.38 3.96
N ASP A 202 0.30 13.94 3.32
CA ASP A 202 1.37 13.19 2.65
C ASP A 202 0.88 12.32 1.45
N HIS A 203 -0.29 12.61 0.91
CA HIS A 203 -0.83 11.94 -0.27
C HIS A 203 -0.73 12.82 -1.51
N PHE A 204 -0.37 12.17 -2.61
CA PHE A 204 -0.23 12.76 -3.92
C PHE A 204 -1.04 11.96 -4.95
N ALA A 205 -1.61 12.62 -5.93
CA ALA A 205 -2.36 11.98 -6.99
C ALA A 205 -2.07 12.61 -8.35
N LEU A 206 -2.21 11.83 -9.41
CA LEU A 206 -2.28 12.39 -10.75
C LEU A 206 -3.60 13.17 -10.92
N PRO A 207 -3.62 14.27 -11.67
CA PRO A 207 -4.86 14.91 -12.07
C PRO A 207 -5.77 13.91 -12.80
N SER A 208 -7.08 13.96 -12.51
CA SER A 208 -8.12 13.14 -13.16
C SER A 208 -8.43 13.63 -14.56
#